data_80b9a96fcc6075daf639e2800d75a97b
#
_entry.id   80b9a96fcc6075daf639e2800d75a97b
#
_cell.length_a   1.000
_cell.length_b   1.000
_cell.length_c   1.000
_cell.angle_alpha   90.00
_cell.angle_beta   90.00
_cell.angle_gamma   90.00
#
_symmetry.space_group_name_H-M   'P 1'
#
loop_
_entity.id
_entity.type
_entity.pdbx_description
1 polymer ?
#
loop_
_entity_poly.entity_id
_entity_poly.type
_entity_poly.pdbx_seq_one_letter_code
_entity_poly.pdbx_strand_id
1 'polypeptide(L)'
;MLKYMLDTNIVIYTMKNKPDSVRERFKKHHGRMCISSITYMELVYGAERSSNPDRNLTSLEGFVARMDVLPLDDSAAAHAGQIRAELARLGMPIGPYDQLIAGHARSQGLVLVTNNEEEFGRVPGLRTENWV
;
A
#
# COMPACT_ATOMS: atom_id res chain seq x y z
N MET A 1 -9.35 -6.87 -13.81
CA MET A 1 -8.36 -5.79 -13.99
C MET A 1 -8.10 -5.07 -12.68
N LEU A 2 -6.84 -4.91 -12.33
CA LEU A 2 -6.47 -4.20 -11.10
C LEU A 2 -6.76 -2.71 -11.22
N LYS A 3 -7.25 -2.13 -10.14
CA LYS A 3 -7.54 -0.70 -10.05
C LYS A 3 -6.96 -0.06 -8.79
N TYR A 4 -6.82 -0.82 -7.72
CA TYR A 4 -6.44 -0.31 -6.41
C TYR A 4 -5.18 -0.98 -5.89
N MET A 5 -4.28 -0.18 -5.33
CA MET A 5 -3.16 -0.66 -4.53
C MET A 5 -3.41 -0.21 -3.09
N LEU A 6 -3.38 -1.15 -2.15
CA LEU A 6 -3.64 -0.85 -0.74
C LEU A 6 -2.32 -0.52 -0.04
N ASP A 7 -2.30 0.56 0.75
CA ASP A 7 -1.13 0.82 1.58
C ASP A 7 -1.13 -0.12 2.81
N THR A 8 -0.03 -0.11 3.54
CA THR A 8 0.19 -1.05 4.64
C THR A 8 -0.87 -0.94 5.73
N ASN A 9 -1.25 0.27 6.13
CA ASN A 9 -2.24 0.47 7.19
C ASN A 9 -3.63 -0.01 6.77
N ILE A 10 -4.00 0.20 5.51
CA ILE A 10 -5.29 -0.27 4.98
C ILE A 10 -5.35 -1.80 5.02
N VAL A 11 -4.25 -2.49 4.69
CA VAL A 11 -4.18 -3.95 4.80
C VAL A 11 -4.40 -4.39 6.26
N ILE A 12 -3.74 -3.72 7.21
CA ILE A 12 -3.90 -4.03 8.63
C ILE A 12 -5.35 -3.86 9.05
N TYR A 13 -6.02 -2.78 8.68
CA TYR A 13 -7.44 -2.57 8.96
C TYR A 13 -8.29 -3.68 8.35
N THR A 14 -8.00 -4.08 7.12
CA THR A 14 -8.73 -5.15 6.44
C THR A 14 -8.57 -6.48 7.19
N MET A 15 -7.36 -6.82 7.60
CA MET A 15 -7.10 -8.05 8.35
C MET A 15 -7.79 -8.08 9.71
N LYS A 16 -7.97 -6.91 10.33
CA LYS A 16 -8.68 -6.77 11.61
C LYS A 16 -10.19 -6.63 11.44
N ASN A 17 -10.68 -6.52 10.19
CA ASN A 17 -12.09 -6.24 9.86
C ASN A 17 -12.62 -4.97 10.51
N LYS A 18 -11.78 -3.95 10.65
CA LYS A 18 -12.14 -2.67 11.28
C LYS A 18 -11.41 -1.53 10.57
N PRO A 19 -12.09 -0.39 10.37
CA PRO A 19 -13.54 -0.18 10.57
C PRO A 19 -14.38 -0.89 9.50
N ASP A 20 -15.68 -0.98 9.70
CA ASP A 20 -16.59 -1.67 8.78
C ASP A 20 -16.54 -1.11 7.36
N SER A 21 -16.30 0.20 7.22
CA SER A 21 -16.18 0.86 5.91
C SER A 21 -15.07 0.25 5.05
N VAL A 22 -13.93 -0.09 5.65
CA VAL A 22 -12.82 -0.75 4.94
C VAL A 22 -13.25 -2.16 4.50
N ARG A 23 -13.87 -2.90 5.40
CA ARG A 23 -14.34 -4.26 5.10
C ARG A 23 -15.32 -4.28 3.93
N GLU A 24 -16.28 -3.35 3.92
CA GLU A 24 -17.28 -3.26 2.86
C GLU A 24 -16.64 -2.93 1.51
N ARG A 25 -15.73 -1.97 1.49
CA ARG A 25 -15.00 -1.59 0.27
C ARG A 25 -14.15 -2.74 -0.23
N PHE A 26 -13.50 -3.45 0.67
CA PHE A 26 -12.69 -4.62 0.33
C PHE A 26 -13.53 -5.69 -0.37
N LYS A 27 -14.72 -5.99 0.16
CA LYS A 27 -15.62 -6.94 -0.46
C LYS A 27 -16.10 -6.48 -1.83
N LYS A 28 -16.46 -5.20 -1.94
CA LYS A 28 -16.97 -4.61 -3.18
C LYS A 28 -15.96 -4.66 -4.31
N HIS A 29 -14.68 -4.51 -4.01
CA HIS A 29 -13.62 -4.42 -5.01
C HIS A 29 -12.79 -5.71 -5.12
N HIS A 30 -13.33 -6.83 -4.67
CA HIS A 30 -12.66 -8.13 -4.77
C HIS A 30 -12.19 -8.40 -6.20
N GLY A 31 -10.96 -8.88 -6.34
CA GLY A 31 -10.35 -9.16 -7.64
C GLY A 31 -9.75 -7.95 -8.35
N ARG A 32 -9.88 -6.74 -7.78
CA ARG A 32 -9.38 -5.51 -8.38
C ARG A 32 -8.32 -4.81 -7.54
N MET A 33 -7.81 -5.48 -6.51
CA MET A 33 -6.88 -4.93 -5.54
C MET A 33 -5.56 -5.67 -5.58
N CYS A 34 -4.49 -4.93 -5.27
CA CYS A 34 -3.17 -5.50 -5.09
C CYS A 34 -2.44 -4.79 -3.97
N ILE A 35 -1.29 -5.32 -3.60
CA ILE A 35 -0.33 -4.64 -2.73
C ILE A 35 1.03 -4.64 -3.41
N SER A 36 1.86 -3.67 -3.04
CA SER A 36 3.26 -3.64 -3.44
C SER A 36 4.06 -4.68 -2.65
N SER A 37 5.12 -5.23 -3.24
CA SER A 37 6.08 -6.04 -2.51
C SER A 37 6.70 -5.28 -1.32
N ILE A 38 6.73 -3.95 -1.37
CA ILE A 38 7.17 -3.12 -0.24
C ILE A 38 6.18 -3.24 0.92
N THR A 39 4.90 -3.16 0.65
CA THR A 39 3.85 -3.38 1.66
C THR A 39 3.97 -4.79 2.25
N TYR A 40 4.19 -5.78 1.39
CA TYR A 40 4.39 -7.16 1.84
C TYR A 40 5.56 -7.25 2.82
N MET A 41 6.69 -6.63 2.49
CA MET A 41 7.86 -6.58 3.39
C MET A 41 7.51 -5.97 4.75
N GLU A 42 6.78 -4.85 4.76
CA GLU A 42 6.38 -4.19 6.00
C GLU A 42 5.47 -5.07 6.85
N LEU A 43 4.56 -5.82 6.21
CA LEU A 43 3.66 -6.74 6.89
C LEU A 43 4.42 -7.94 7.48
N VAL A 44 5.38 -8.48 6.74
CA VAL A 44 6.26 -9.57 7.23
C VAL A 44 7.05 -9.07 8.43
N TYR A 45 7.65 -7.89 8.32
CA TYR A 45 8.41 -7.29 9.41
C TYR A 45 7.55 -7.13 10.67
N GLY A 46 6.33 -6.61 10.51
CA GLY A 46 5.40 -6.45 11.64
C GLY A 46 5.03 -7.78 12.29
N ALA A 47 4.79 -8.82 11.48
CA ALA A 47 4.48 -10.16 11.99
C ALA A 47 5.67 -10.77 12.74
N GLU A 48 6.87 -10.65 12.18
CA GLU A 48 8.09 -11.20 12.79
C GLU A 48 8.41 -10.53 14.13
N ARG A 49 8.09 -9.25 14.28
CA ARG A 49 8.31 -8.51 15.52
C ARG A 49 7.20 -8.66 16.54
N SER A 50 6.10 -9.30 16.20
CA SER A 50 4.95 -9.43 17.08
C SER A 50 5.19 -10.41 18.21
N SER A 51 4.29 -10.43 19.19
CA SER A 51 4.35 -11.38 20.32
C SER A 51 4.05 -12.82 19.89
N ASN A 52 3.46 -13.01 18.72
CA ASN A 52 3.14 -14.35 18.18
C ASN A 52 3.43 -14.39 16.68
N PRO A 53 4.73 -14.46 16.28
CA PRO A 53 5.11 -14.42 14.87
C PRO A 53 4.46 -15.50 14.02
N ASP A 54 4.43 -16.76 14.48
CA ASP A 54 3.90 -17.88 13.72
C ASP A 54 2.43 -17.67 13.36
N ARG A 55 1.64 -17.26 14.33
CA ARG A 55 0.21 -16.98 14.13
C ARG A 55 0.00 -15.84 13.12
N ASN A 56 0.76 -14.75 13.29
CA ASN A 56 0.61 -13.58 12.46
C ASN A 56 1.12 -13.81 11.04
N LEU A 57 2.19 -14.60 10.86
CA LEU A 57 2.66 -14.99 9.54
C LEU A 57 1.63 -15.88 8.83
N THR A 58 1.00 -16.80 9.55
CA THR A 58 -0.05 -17.66 8.98
C THR A 58 -1.24 -16.81 8.51
N SER A 59 -1.65 -15.83 9.33
CA SER A 59 -2.73 -14.90 8.95
C SER A 59 -2.36 -14.09 7.71
N LEU A 60 -1.10 -13.64 7.62
CA LEU A 60 -0.62 -12.89 6.47
C LEU A 60 -0.62 -13.76 5.21
N GLU A 61 -0.17 -15.01 5.30
CA GLU A 61 -0.20 -15.94 4.17
C GLU A 61 -1.62 -16.12 3.64
N GLY A 62 -2.58 -16.26 4.53
CA GLY A 62 -4.00 -16.38 4.15
C GLY A 62 -4.52 -15.14 3.45
N PHE A 63 -4.08 -13.97 3.87
CA PHE A 63 -4.46 -12.70 3.22
C PHE A 63 -3.85 -12.61 1.82
N VAL A 64 -2.54 -12.81 1.69
CA VAL A 64 -1.87 -12.65 0.39
C VAL A 64 -2.24 -13.73 -0.62
N ALA A 65 -2.70 -14.90 -0.16
CA ALA A 65 -3.18 -15.96 -1.05
C ALA A 65 -4.38 -15.52 -1.90
N ARG A 66 -5.11 -14.49 -1.45
CA ARG A 66 -6.29 -13.93 -2.13
C ARG A 66 -6.04 -12.55 -2.71
N MET A 67 -4.78 -12.16 -2.83
CA MET A 67 -4.37 -10.82 -3.23
C MET A 67 -3.21 -10.93 -4.21
N ASP A 68 -3.16 -10.01 -5.18
CA ASP A 68 -1.99 -9.90 -6.04
C ASP A 68 -0.92 -9.09 -5.33
N VAL A 69 0.29 -9.65 -5.23
CA VAL A 69 1.47 -8.93 -4.74
C VAL A 69 2.30 -8.56 -5.96
N LEU A 70 2.42 -7.27 -6.26
CA LEU A 70 3.17 -6.80 -7.41
C LEU A 70 4.62 -6.52 -7.02
N PRO A 71 5.60 -7.10 -7.76
CA PRO A 71 7.00 -6.78 -7.47
C PRO A 71 7.32 -5.33 -7.85
N LEU A 72 8.10 -4.65 -7.01
CA LEU A 72 8.57 -3.30 -7.31
C LEU A 72 9.61 -3.41 -8.42
N ASP A 73 9.21 -3.08 -9.64
CA ASP A 73 10.06 -3.18 -10.82
C ASP A 73 10.81 -1.86 -11.11
N ASP A 74 11.54 -1.84 -12.24
CA ASP A 74 12.34 -0.68 -12.62
C ASP A 74 11.46 0.56 -12.85
N SER A 75 10.28 0.38 -13.44
CA SER A 75 9.35 1.49 -13.67
C SER A 75 8.87 2.09 -12.34
N ALA A 76 8.52 1.23 -11.39
CA ALA A 76 8.11 1.67 -10.05
C ALA A 76 9.26 2.39 -9.34
N ALA A 77 10.48 1.87 -9.44
CA ALA A 77 11.67 2.49 -8.86
C ALA A 77 11.94 3.87 -9.46
N ALA A 78 11.81 4.01 -10.79
CA ALA A 78 12.00 5.29 -11.46
C ALA A 78 10.97 6.32 -11.01
N HIS A 79 9.70 5.94 -10.91
CA HIS A 79 8.66 6.82 -10.39
C HIS A 79 8.94 7.24 -8.94
N ALA A 80 9.40 6.31 -8.11
CA ALA A 80 9.76 6.62 -6.72
C ALA A 80 10.89 7.64 -6.65
N GLY A 81 11.90 7.51 -7.49
CA GLY A 81 13.01 8.47 -7.59
C GLY A 81 12.54 9.85 -8.02
N GLN A 82 11.65 9.93 -9.00
CA GLN A 82 11.04 11.18 -9.44
C GLN A 82 10.26 11.84 -8.31
N ILE A 83 9.44 11.08 -7.61
CA ILE A 83 8.65 11.58 -6.47
C ILE A 83 9.56 12.14 -5.40
N ARG A 84 10.60 11.41 -5.04
CA ARG A 84 11.56 11.85 -4.03
C ARG A 84 12.18 13.19 -4.40
N ALA A 85 12.59 13.36 -5.66
CA ALA A 85 13.19 14.61 -6.14
C ALA A 85 12.17 15.76 -6.14
N GLU A 86 10.94 15.50 -6.60
CA GLU A 86 9.87 16.50 -6.65
C GLU A 86 9.52 17.00 -5.24
N LEU A 87 9.32 16.08 -4.28
CA LEU A 87 8.97 16.46 -2.92
C LEU A 87 10.12 17.12 -2.19
N ALA A 88 11.37 16.75 -2.47
CA ALA A 88 12.54 17.40 -1.91
C ALA A 88 12.61 18.87 -2.37
N ARG A 89 12.34 19.14 -3.66
CA ARG A 89 12.31 20.51 -4.19
C ARG A 89 11.23 21.36 -3.54
N LEU A 90 10.12 20.75 -3.15
CA LEU A 90 9.02 21.44 -2.47
C LEU A 90 9.23 21.55 -0.96
N GLY A 91 10.29 20.93 -0.41
CA GLY A 91 10.52 20.88 1.03
C GLY A 91 9.48 20.07 1.78
N MET A 92 8.84 19.10 1.12
CA MET A 92 7.74 18.31 1.68
C MET A 92 7.99 16.82 1.54
N PRO A 93 9.10 16.27 2.09
CA PRO A 93 9.42 14.87 1.94
C PRO A 93 8.40 13.97 2.65
N ILE A 94 8.29 12.74 2.16
CA ILE A 94 7.51 11.68 2.80
C ILE A 94 8.45 10.53 3.19
N GLY A 95 7.96 9.56 3.97
CA GLY A 95 8.76 8.44 4.41
C GLY A 95 9.32 7.62 3.23
N PRO A 96 10.49 6.96 3.42
CA PRO A 96 11.15 6.24 2.31
C PRO A 96 10.32 5.11 1.73
N TYR A 97 9.62 4.33 2.57
CA TYR A 97 8.77 3.26 2.05
C TYR A 97 7.50 3.81 1.40
N ASP A 98 6.98 4.93 1.90
CA ASP A 98 5.82 5.59 1.29
C ASP A 98 6.17 6.13 -0.10
N GLN A 99 7.41 6.62 -0.30
CA GLN A 99 7.89 7.01 -1.63
C GLN A 99 7.85 5.83 -2.60
N LEU A 100 8.27 4.66 -2.15
CA LEU A 100 8.29 3.45 -2.97
C LEU A 100 6.87 2.99 -3.32
N ILE A 101 5.99 2.97 -2.35
CA ILE A 101 4.58 2.57 -2.55
C ILE A 101 3.88 3.56 -3.49
N ALA A 102 4.08 4.86 -3.27
CA ALA A 102 3.50 5.90 -4.13
C ALA A 102 4.01 5.77 -5.57
N GLY A 103 5.32 5.58 -5.75
CA GLY A 103 5.92 5.37 -7.06
C GLY A 103 5.39 4.13 -7.75
N HIS A 104 5.20 3.06 -6.99
CA HIS A 104 4.68 1.81 -7.51
C HIS A 104 3.24 1.98 -8.03
N ALA A 105 2.37 2.58 -7.21
CA ALA A 105 0.98 2.83 -7.61
C ALA A 105 0.91 3.75 -8.83
N ARG A 106 1.67 4.84 -8.82
CA ARG A 106 1.68 5.79 -9.95
C ARG A 106 2.18 5.15 -11.24
N SER A 107 3.21 4.32 -11.16
CA SER A 107 3.78 3.64 -12.33
C SER A 107 2.79 2.69 -13.00
N GLN A 108 1.87 2.13 -12.24
CA GLN A 108 0.86 1.20 -12.73
C GLN A 108 -0.47 1.87 -13.04
N GLY A 109 -0.59 3.18 -12.81
CA GLY A 109 -1.84 3.89 -13.01
C GLY A 109 -2.94 3.48 -12.03
N LEU A 110 -2.55 2.98 -10.84
CA LEU A 110 -3.50 2.51 -9.84
C LEU A 110 -3.84 3.61 -8.83
N VAL A 111 -5.04 3.50 -8.26
CA VAL A 111 -5.45 4.35 -7.15
C VAL A 111 -4.83 3.78 -5.88
N LEU A 112 -4.11 4.61 -5.13
CA LEU A 112 -3.58 4.21 -3.83
C LEU A 112 -4.65 4.40 -2.76
N VAL A 113 -5.01 3.32 -2.09
CA VAL A 113 -5.97 3.37 -0.98
C VAL A 113 -5.17 3.56 0.31
N THR A 114 -5.43 4.67 1.00
CA THR A 114 -4.67 5.06 2.18
C THR A 114 -5.54 5.89 3.11
N ASN A 115 -5.27 5.84 4.42
CA ASN A 115 -5.85 6.77 5.37
C ASN A 115 -4.93 7.97 5.64
N ASN A 116 -3.78 8.05 4.97
CA ASN A 116 -2.83 9.15 5.10
C ASN A 116 -2.81 10.01 3.82
N GLU A 117 -3.97 10.57 3.50
CA GLU A 117 -4.10 11.40 2.29
C GLU A 117 -3.33 12.72 2.39
N GLU A 118 -3.05 13.20 3.60
CA GLU A 118 -2.24 14.40 3.79
C GLU A 118 -0.84 14.19 3.19
N GLU A 119 -0.18 13.09 3.52
CA GLU A 119 1.17 12.78 3.03
C GLU A 119 1.15 12.38 1.56
N PHE A 120 0.32 11.39 1.21
CA PHE A 120 0.26 10.89 -0.16
C PHE A 120 -0.36 11.89 -1.14
N GLY A 121 -1.19 12.80 -0.66
CA GLY A 121 -1.77 13.86 -1.47
C GLY A 121 -0.74 14.85 -2.00
N ARG A 122 0.46 14.88 -1.42
CA ARG A 122 1.58 15.72 -1.91
C ARG A 122 2.19 15.19 -3.20
N VAL A 123 1.92 13.94 -3.55
CA VAL A 123 2.59 13.27 -4.68
C VAL A 123 1.90 13.64 -5.99
N PRO A 124 2.62 14.35 -6.90
CA PRO A 124 2.03 14.73 -8.18
C PRO A 124 1.66 13.49 -9.02
N GLY A 125 0.49 13.52 -9.63
CA GLY A 125 0.03 12.46 -10.52
C GLY A 125 -0.44 11.20 -9.86
N LEU A 126 -0.45 11.14 -8.52
CA LEU A 126 -0.97 9.99 -7.78
C LEU A 126 -2.43 10.23 -7.39
N ARG A 127 -3.29 9.27 -7.71
CA ARG A 127 -4.68 9.28 -7.26
C ARG A 127 -4.79 8.49 -5.97
N THR A 128 -5.51 9.05 -5.00
CA THR A 128 -5.71 8.40 -3.70
C THR A 128 -7.20 8.29 -3.36
N GLU A 129 -7.53 7.30 -2.55
CA GLU A 129 -8.83 7.14 -1.93
C GLU A 129 -8.65 6.72 -0.48
N ASN A 130 -9.52 7.18 0.39
CA ASN A 130 -9.55 6.74 1.78
C ASN A 130 -10.81 5.90 2.01
N TRP A 131 -10.63 4.66 2.47
CA TRP A 131 -11.73 3.73 2.77
C TRP A 131 -12.06 3.67 4.27
N VAL A 132 -11.32 4.39 5.09
CA VAL A 132 -11.55 4.44 6.55
C VAL A 132 -12.66 5.40 6.91
#